data_b2580600ad191a88aa49018f63b4f594
#
_entry.id   b2580600ad191a88aa49018f63b4f594
#
_cell.length_a   1.000
_cell.length_b   1.000
_cell.length_c   1.000
_cell.angle_alpha   90.00
_cell.angle_beta   90.00
_cell.angle_gamma   90.00
#
_symmetry.space_group_name_H-M   'P 1'
#
loop_
_entity.id
_entity.type
_entity.pdbx_description
1 polymer ?
#
loop_
_entity_poly.entity_id
_entity_poly.type
_entity_poly.pdbx_seq_one_letter_code
_entity_poly.pdbx_strand_id
1 'polypeptide(L)'
;MYFPDLYVPSSSERMLLYRELDGLQTDEQVAAYRTRLIDRFGPVPHCGEELMRVVPLRRLGQLFGCEKIVLKQQRMTLFFVTQNDSPFYQSEAFGMLLDYVAHNPRRCNFREVNGKRSMVISDVSTIEEAVQILTSINKSN
;
A
#
# COMPACT_ATOMS: atom_id res chain seq x y z
N MET A 1 0.37 4.37 12.11
CA MET A 1 0.15 2.92 12.19
C MET A 1 1.27 2.25 12.94
N TYR A 2 0.89 1.56 13.98
CA TYR A 2 1.84 1.01 14.93
C TYR A 2 1.13 -0.05 15.78
N PHE A 3 1.92 -0.90 16.45
CA PHE A 3 1.38 -1.77 17.47
C PHE A 3 1.22 -0.97 18.78
N PRO A 4 0.04 -1.01 19.39
CA PRO A 4 -0.17 -0.34 20.67
C PRO A 4 0.78 -0.86 21.77
N ASP A 5 1.18 0.01 22.68
CA ASP A 5 2.04 -0.35 23.80
C ASP A 5 1.42 -1.43 24.67
N LEU A 6 0.09 -1.42 24.79
CA LEU A 6 -0.63 -2.45 25.57
C LEU A 6 -0.56 -3.82 24.89
N TYR A 7 -0.41 -3.85 23.57
CA TYR A 7 -0.32 -5.11 22.83
C TYR A 7 1.10 -5.65 22.83
N VAL A 8 2.08 -4.81 22.51
CA VAL A 8 3.52 -5.17 22.54
C VAL A 8 4.22 -4.16 23.44
N PRO A 9 4.35 -4.46 24.76
CA PRO A 9 4.86 -3.48 25.73
C PRO A 9 6.32 -3.05 25.50
N SER A 10 7.17 -3.95 25.02
CA SER A 10 8.58 -3.65 24.81
C SER A 10 8.80 -2.86 23.53
N SER A 11 9.39 -1.67 23.63
CA SER A 11 9.71 -0.86 22.46
C SER A 11 10.73 -1.54 21.54
N SER A 12 11.70 -2.25 22.11
CA SER A 12 12.67 -2.99 21.30
C SER A 12 12.04 -4.14 20.54
N GLU A 13 11.07 -4.84 21.14
CA GLU A 13 10.32 -5.88 20.44
C GLU A 13 9.47 -5.29 19.30
N ARG A 14 8.83 -4.14 19.54
CA ARG A 14 8.06 -3.48 18.47
C ARG A 14 8.95 -3.15 17.27
N MET A 15 10.15 -2.65 17.51
CA MET A 15 11.09 -2.33 16.43
C MET A 15 11.50 -3.57 15.64
N LEU A 16 11.74 -4.69 16.31
CA LEU A 16 12.05 -5.94 15.64
C LEU A 16 10.89 -6.43 14.79
N LEU A 17 9.65 -6.30 15.32
CA LEU A 17 8.44 -6.69 14.58
C LEU A 17 8.24 -5.82 13.34
N TYR A 18 8.52 -4.53 13.44
CA TYR A 18 8.44 -3.64 12.26
C TYR A 18 9.46 -4.01 11.20
N ARG A 19 10.68 -4.33 11.59
CA ARG A 19 11.73 -4.78 10.64
C ARG A 19 11.34 -6.07 9.96
N GLU A 20 10.78 -7.01 10.71
CA GLU A 20 10.31 -8.27 10.15
C GLU A 20 9.20 -8.04 9.14
N LEU A 21 8.24 -7.16 9.47
CA LEU A 21 7.14 -6.82 8.59
C LEU A 21 7.65 -6.21 7.27
N ASP A 22 8.67 -5.37 7.34
CA ASP A 22 9.27 -4.74 6.16
C ASP A 22 9.87 -5.77 5.20
N GLY A 23 10.28 -6.92 5.70
CA GLY A 23 10.85 -8.00 4.89
C GLY A 23 9.81 -8.96 4.30
N LEU A 24 8.54 -8.88 4.70
CA LEU A 24 7.51 -9.78 4.21
C LEU A 24 7.09 -9.39 2.79
N GLN A 25 6.84 -10.41 1.95
CA GLN A 25 6.49 -10.19 0.54
C GLN A 25 5.24 -10.93 0.10
N THR A 26 4.87 -12.02 0.77
CA THR A 26 3.76 -12.88 0.34
C THR A 26 2.66 -12.93 1.40
N ASP A 27 1.47 -13.30 0.97
CA ASP A 27 0.32 -13.47 1.87
C ASP A 27 0.58 -14.59 2.89
N GLU A 28 1.28 -15.65 2.47
CA GLU A 28 1.65 -16.76 3.34
C GLU A 28 2.59 -16.30 4.44
N GLN A 29 3.54 -15.45 4.11
CA GLN A 29 4.47 -14.88 5.10
C GLN A 29 3.72 -13.99 6.09
N VAL A 30 2.77 -13.19 5.62
CA VAL A 30 1.94 -12.34 6.49
C VAL A 30 1.09 -13.21 7.41
N ALA A 31 0.48 -14.28 6.89
CA ALA A 31 -0.32 -15.19 7.70
C ALA A 31 0.50 -15.85 8.80
N ALA A 32 1.72 -16.29 8.49
CA ALA A 32 2.62 -16.87 9.48
C ALA A 32 3.04 -15.86 10.54
N TYR A 33 3.33 -14.63 10.14
CA TYR A 33 3.65 -13.53 11.04
C TYR A 33 2.49 -13.25 11.99
N ARG A 34 1.27 -13.18 11.45
CA ARG A 34 0.06 -12.95 12.23
C ARG A 34 -0.15 -14.05 13.27
N THR A 35 0.04 -15.31 12.88
CA THR A 35 -0.09 -16.46 13.79
C THR A 35 0.88 -16.33 14.97
N ARG A 36 2.14 -15.95 14.71
CA ARG A 36 3.13 -15.74 15.76
C ARG A 36 2.76 -14.60 16.69
N LEU A 37 2.19 -13.51 16.16
CA LEU A 37 1.70 -12.40 17.00
C LEU A 37 0.59 -12.86 17.92
N ILE A 38 -0.38 -13.60 17.39
CA ILE A 38 -1.53 -14.10 18.17
C ILE A 38 -1.05 -15.05 19.26
N ASP A 39 -0.14 -15.96 18.93
CA ASP A 39 0.40 -16.92 19.90
C ASP A 39 1.11 -16.23 21.08
N ARG A 40 1.79 -15.11 20.80
CA ARG A 40 2.59 -14.44 21.82
C ARG A 40 1.86 -13.32 22.53
N PHE A 41 1.05 -12.54 21.81
CA PHE A 41 0.45 -11.31 22.32
C PHE A 41 -1.09 -11.33 22.35
N GLY A 42 -1.71 -12.38 21.83
CA GLY A 42 -3.16 -12.49 21.75
C GLY A 42 -3.74 -11.87 20.47
N PRO A 43 -5.07 -11.71 20.40
CA PRO A 43 -5.72 -11.20 19.19
C PRO A 43 -5.13 -9.87 18.74
N VAL A 44 -4.89 -9.74 17.42
CA VAL A 44 -4.29 -8.54 16.85
C VAL A 44 -5.30 -7.40 16.89
N PRO A 45 -4.95 -6.22 17.43
CA PRO A 45 -5.83 -5.07 17.41
C PRO A 45 -5.95 -4.50 15.98
N HIS A 46 -7.00 -3.69 15.76
CA HIS A 46 -7.29 -3.12 14.45
C HIS A 46 -6.08 -2.39 13.85
N CYS A 47 -5.35 -1.61 14.66
CA CYS A 47 -4.14 -0.91 14.21
C CYS A 47 -3.08 -1.87 13.67
N GLY A 48 -2.93 -3.03 14.31
CA GLY A 48 -1.99 -4.05 13.86
C GLY A 48 -2.42 -4.72 12.57
N GLU A 49 -3.74 -4.97 12.41
CA GLU A 49 -4.27 -5.52 11.17
C GLU A 49 -4.02 -4.56 10.00
N GLU A 50 -4.26 -3.25 10.21
CA GLU A 50 -3.99 -2.24 9.20
C GLU A 50 -2.50 -2.17 8.86
N LEU A 51 -1.64 -2.28 9.87
CA LEU A 51 -0.20 -2.28 9.65
C LEU A 51 0.24 -3.44 8.76
N MET A 52 -0.32 -4.63 8.97
CA MET A 52 0.00 -5.81 8.15
C MET A 52 -0.48 -5.66 6.71
N ARG A 53 -1.50 -4.86 6.45
CA ARG A 53 -2.00 -4.60 5.08
C ARG A 53 -1.02 -3.77 4.24
N VAL A 54 0.00 -3.18 4.85
CA VAL A 54 1.07 -2.50 4.11
C VAL A 54 1.77 -3.47 3.15
N VAL A 55 1.88 -4.75 3.49
CA VAL A 55 2.54 -5.75 2.65
C VAL A 55 1.83 -5.93 1.30
N PRO A 56 0.52 -6.26 1.26
CA PRO A 56 -0.17 -6.34 -0.03
C PRO A 56 -0.24 -5.00 -0.75
N LEU A 57 -0.35 -3.88 -0.03
CA LEU A 57 -0.35 -2.56 -0.66
C LEU A 57 0.97 -2.30 -1.39
N ARG A 58 2.11 -2.60 -0.74
CA ARG A 58 3.44 -2.43 -1.33
C ARG A 58 3.60 -3.30 -2.59
N ARG A 59 3.12 -4.54 -2.53
CA ARG A 59 3.17 -5.46 -3.68
C ARG A 59 2.37 -4.93 -4.85
N LEU A 60 1.15 -4.44 -4.60
CA LEU A 60 0.31 -3.81 -5.63
C LEU A 60 0.97 -2.56 -6.18
N GLY A 61 1.58 -1.76 -5.31
CA GLY A 61 2.32 -0.57 -5.75
C GLY A 61 3.44 -0.92 -6.72
N GLN A 62 4.19 -1.96 -6.43
CA GLN A 62 5.26 -2.43 -7.33
C GLN A 62 4.71 -2.87 -8.68
N LEU A 63 3.57 -3.55 -8.68
CA LEU A 63 2.90 -3.97 -9.92
C LEU A 63 2.52 -2.76 -10.78
N PHE A 64 2.11 -1.67 -10.17
CA PHE A 64 1.72 -0.43 -10.85
C PHE A 64 2.87 0.57 -11.00
N GLY A 65 4.12 0.11 -10.87
CA GLY A 65 5.30 0.95 -11.10
C GLY A 65 5.51 2.06 -10.08
N CYS A 66 4.99 1.89 -8.87
CA CYS A 66 5.11 2.89 -7.82
C CYS A 66 6.44 2.73 -7.08
N GLU A 67 7.18 3.82 -6.94
CA GLU A 67 8.34 3.88 -6.08
C GLU A 67 7.93 4.15 -4.64
N LYS A 68 6.76 4.80 -4.45
CA LYS A 68 6.28 5.22 -3.14
C LYS A 68 4.77 5.37 -3.18
N ILE A 69 4.11 5.01 -2.08
CA ILE A 69 2.69 5.26 -1.86
C ILE A 69 2.56 6.01 -0.55
N VAL A 70 1.84 7.14 -0.58
CA VAL A 70 1.57 7.94 0.62
C VAL A 70 0.07 7.99 0.84
N LEU A 71 -0.37 7.60 2.03
CA LEU A 71 -1.76 7.71 2.46
C LEU A 71 -1.84 8.76 3.55
N LYS A 72 -2.38 9.93 3.23
CA LYS A 72 -2.41 11.07 4.13
C LYS A 72 -3.61 11.95 3.83
N GLN A 73 -4.29 12.42 4.88
CA GLN A 73 -5.43 13.34 4.75
C GLN A 73 -6.51 12.80 3.80
N GLN A 74 -6.80 11.51 3.93
CA GLN A 74 -7.81 10.80 3.12
C GLN A 74 -7.51 10.80 1.62
N ARG A 75 -6.23 10.92 1.27
CA ARG A 75 -5.77 10.84 -0.11
C ARG A 75 -4.66 9.82 -0.23
N MET A 76 -4.75 9.00 -1.26
CA MET A 76 -3.67 8.07 -1.62
C MET A 76 -2.92 8.65 -2.80
N THR A 77 -1.63 8.90 -2.62
CA THR A 77 -0.76 9.38 -3.70
C THR A 77 0.20 8.28 -4.12
N LEU A 78 0.15 7.94 -5.40
CA LEU A 78 1.03 6.95 -6.02
C LEU A 78 2.13 7.71 -6.74
N PHE A 79 3.38 7.55 -6.29
CA PHE A 79 4.53 8.16 -6.95
C PHE A 79 5.17 7.12 -7.86
N PHE A 80 5.15 7.37 -9.16
CA PHE A 80 5.63 6.44 -10.16
C PHE A 80 7.14 6.54 -10.36
N VAL A 81 7.70 5.57 -11.10
CA VAL A 81 9.11 5.58 -11.47
C VAL A 81 9.50 6.91 -12.10
N THR A 82 10.66 7.43 -11.71
CA THR A 82 11.09 8.78 -12.12
C THR A 82 11.62 8.85 -13.54
N GLN A 83 12.00 7.71 -14.12
CA GLN A 83 12.48 7.67 -15.50
C GLN A 83 11.30 7.72 -16.46
N ASN A 84 11.17 8.83 -17.19
CA ASN A 84 10.04 9.07 -18.10
C ASN A 84 10.02 8.12 -19.31
N ASP A 85 11.14 7.51 -19.62
CA ASP A 85 11.27 6.51 -20.70
C ASP A 85 11.14 5.07 -20.20
N SER A 86 10.76 4.88 -18.92
CA SER A 86 10.56 3.55 -18.35
C SER A 86 9.53 2.75 -19.15
N PRO A 87 9.79 1.46 -19.41
CA PRO A 87 8.81 0.60 -20.08
C PRO A 87 7.47 0.53 -19.35
N PHE A 88 7.44 0.83 -18.05
CA PHE A 88 6.20 0.85 -17.28
C PHE A 88 5.13 1.74 -17.93
N TYR A 89 5.51 2.91 -18.47
CA TYR A 89 4.55 3.86 -19.05
C TYR A 89 3.89 3.36 -20.33
N GLN A 90 4.39 2.26 -20.90
CA GLN A 90 3.80 1.59 -22.05
C GLN A 90 3.17 0.24 -21.68
N SER A 91 3.11 -0.08 -20.40
CA SER A 91 2.59 -1.36 -19.90
C SER A 91 1.08 -1.37 -19.81
N GLU A 92 0.49 -2.59 -19.75
CA GLU A 92 -0.93 -2.77 -19.43
C GLU A 92 -1.29 -2.20 -18.08
N ALA A 93 -0.39 -2.34 -17.09
CA ALA A 93 -0.64 -1.85 -15.74
C ALA A 93 -0.87 -0.34 -15.74
N PHE A 94 -0.06 0.42 -16.47
CA PHE A 94 -0.25 1.86 -16.57
C PHE A 94 -1.53 2.19 -17.34
N GLY A 95 -1.86 1.42 -18.37
CA GLY A 95 -3.13 1.56 -19.11
C GLY A 95 -4.34 1.37 -18.21
N MET A 96 -4.30 0.39 -17.31
CA MET A 96 -5.38 0.17 -16.33
C MET A 96 -5.56 1.36 -15.39
N LEU A 97 -4.46 1.99 -14.97
CA LEU A 97 -4.52 3.21 -14.14
C LEU A 97 -5.14 4.37 -14.91
N LEU A 98 -4.75 4.55 -16.17
CA LEU A 98 -5.33 5.59 -17.04
C LEU A 98 -6.84 5.40 -17.21
N ASP A 99 -7.27 4.16 -17.43
CA ASP A 99 -8.69 3.83 -17.56
C ASP A 99 -9.45 4.14 -16.28
N TYR A 100 -8.86 3.81 -15.12
CA TYR A 100 -9.47 4.10 -13.84
C TYR A 100 -9.69 5.61 -13.64
N VAL A 101 -8.69 6.42 -13.98
CA VAL A 101 -8.80 7.89 -13.90
C VAL A 101 -9.89 8.39 -14.84
N ALA A 102 -9.95 7.86 -16.06
CA ALA A 102 -10.97 8.26 -17.04
C ALA A 102 -12.40 7.99 -16.54
N HIS A 103 -12.58 6.89 -15.81
CA HIS A 103 -13.88 6.51 -15.24
C HIS A 103 -14.18 7.17 -13.89
N ASN A 104 -13.19 7.80 -13.25
CA ASN A 104 -13.33 8.42 -11.93
C ASN A 104 -12.68 9.81 -11.91
N PRO A 105 -13.09 10.73 -12.82
CA PRO A 105 -12.38 12.00 -12.99
C PRO A 105 -12.52 12.93 -11.79
N ARG A 106 -13.55 12.77 -10.96
CA ARG A 106 -13.75 13.61 -9.76
C ARG A 106 -12.89 13.13 -8.60
N ARG A 107 -12.49 11.86 -8.59
CA ARG A 107 -11.77 11.26 -7.48
C ARG A 107 -10.27 11.16 -7.76
N CYS A 108 -9.88 11.08 -9.03
CA CYS A 108 -8.53 10.79 -9.45
C CYS A 108 -7.92 11.93 -10.24
N ASN A 109 -6.62 12.14 -10.07
CA ASN A 109 -5.91 13.22 -10.72
C ASN A 109 -4.46 12.81 -10.98
N PHE A 110 -4.01 12.92 -12.22
CA PHE A 110 -2.60 12.77 -12.57
C PHE A 110 -1.88 14.09 -12.40
N ARG A 111 -0.65 14.05 -11.92
CA ARG A 111 0.22 15.21 -11.77
C ARG A 111 1.60 14.92 -12.32
N GLU A 112 2.22 15.93 -12.89
CA GLU A 112 3.61 15.89 -13.31
C GLU A 112 4.28 17.18 -12.83
N VAL A 113 5.25 17.05 -11.93
CA VAL A 113 5.98 18.18 -11.36
C VAL A 113 7.46 17.89 -11.46
N ASN A 114 8.20 18.73 -12.19
CA ASN A 114 9.65 18.59 -12.40
C ASN A 114 10.02 17.21 -12.95
N GLY A 115 9.23 16.69 -13.90
CA GLY A 115 9.43 15.38 -14.48
C GLY A 115 9.02 14.20 -13.61
N LYS A 116 8.49 14.46 -12.42
CA LYS A 116 8.02 13.40 -11.53
C LYS A 116 6.52 13.24 -11.69
N ARG A 117 6.10 12.02 -12.00
CA ARG A 117 4.69 11.69 -12.23
C ARG A 117 4.08 11.06 -11.00
N SER A 118 2.87 11.48 -10.68
CA SER A 118 2.11 10.92 -9.56
C SER A 118 0.63 10.89 -9.90
N MET A 119 -0.11 10.10 -9.13
CA MET A 119 -1.55 9.98 -9.24
C MET A 119 -2.14 10.11 -7.84
N VAL A 120 -3.14 10.96 -7.70
CA VAL A 120 -3.84 11.16 -6.42
C VAL A 120 -5.23 10.55 -6.54
N ILE A 121 -5.59 9.72 -5.56
CA ILE A 121 -6.95 9.18 -5.42
C ILE A 121 -7.50 9.71 -4.10
N SER A 122 -8.62 10.45 -4.17
CA SER A 122 -9.28 11.04 -3.01
C SER A 122 -10.20 10.03 -2.31
N ASP A 123 -10.60 10.36 -1.07
CA ASP A 123 -11.54 9.57 -0.27
C ASP A 123 -11.03 8.15 0.04
N VAL A 124 -9.74 8.06 0.34
CA VAL A 124 -9.11 6.81 0.80
C VAL A 124 -8.68 7.03 2.25
N SER A 125 -9.42 6.43 3.19
CA SER A 125 -9.22 6.64 4.62
C SER A 125 -8.31 5.61 5.26
N THR A 126 -8.27 4.38 4.73
CA THR A 126 -7.57 3.26 5.36
C THR A 126 -6.70 2.53 4.35
N ILE A 127 -5.73 1.77 4.86
CA ILE A 127 -4.92 0.89 4.02
C ILE A 127 -5.77 -0.19 3.38
N GLU A 128 -6.77 -0.69 4.09
CA GLU A 128 -7.71 -1.67 3.54
C GLU A 128 -8.39 -1.15 2.28
N GLU A 129 -8.90 0.09 2.33
CA GLU A 129 -9.52 0.73 1.17
C GLU A 129 -8.52 0.90 0.03
N ALA A 130 -7.28 1.31 0.33
CA ALA A 130 -6.22 1.45 -0.66
C ALA A 130 -5.94 0.12 -1.37
N VAL A 131 -5.83 -0.97 -0.62
CA VAL A 131 -5.62 -2.31 -1.17
C VAL A 131 -6.81 -2.72 -2.04
N GLN A 132 -8.03 -2.46 -1.58
CA GLN A 132 -9.25 -2.80 -2.34
C GLN A 132 -9.31 -2.07 -3.67
N ILE A 133 -8.97 -0.78 -3.68
CA ILE A 133 -8.96 0.04 -4.91
C ILE A 133 -7.94 -0.50 -5.91
N LEU A 134 -6.71 -0.70 -5.48
CA LEU A 134 -5.65 -1.18 -6.37
C LEU A 134 -5.93 -2.61 -6.86
N THR A 135 -6.49 -3.46 -6.01
CA THR A 135 -6.92 -4.81 -6.40
C THR A 135 -8.01 -4.75 -7.46
N SER A 136 -8.98 -3.84 -7.28
CA SER A 136 -10.07 -3.63 -8.23
C SER A 136 -9.53 -3.18 -9.59
N ILE A 137 -8.59 -2.24 -9.63
CA ILE A 137 -7.96 -1.77 -10.87
C ILE A 137 -7.26 -2.94 -11.58
N ASN A 138 -6.53 -3.76 -10.83
CA ASN A 138 -5.82 -4.91 -11.39
C ASN A 138 -6.76 -5.96 -11.98
N LYS A 139 -7.97 -6.09 -11.45
CA LYS A 139 -8.96 -7.07 -11.92
C LYS A 139 -9.87 -6.58 -13.04
N SER A 140 -9.87 -5.28 -13.32
CA SER A 140 -10.79 -4.69 -14.31
C SER A 140 -10.32 -4.87 -15.74
N ASN A 141 -9.47 -5.82 -15.96
CA ASN A 141 -8.89 -6.10 -17.27
C ASN A 141 -9.68 -7.20 -17.99
#